data_d5262ce6f16087b0a4749edbc812a44c
#
_entry.id   d5262ce6f16087b0a4749edbc812a44c
#
_cell.length_a   1.000
_cell.length_b   1.000
_cell.length_c   1.000
_cell.angle_alpha   90.00
_cell.angle_beta   90.00
_cell.angle_gamma   90.00
#
_symmetry.space_group_name_H-M   'P 1'
#
loop_
_entity.id
_entity.type
_entity.pdbx_description
1 polymer ?
#
loop_
_entity_poly.entity_id
_entity_poly.type
_entity_poly.pdbx_seq_one_letter_code
_entity_poly.pdbx_strand_id
1 'polypeptide(L)'
;SANTALEKLSCHTNELTALDVSANTALTNLSFGQNQLTAIDLSTNTALTDMRFYNNELTSLDVSANTALTYLDVNSNSLTVLDLSANTDLTNLGCSSNELTSLNLSSNTELYYLFCTDNQLTSLDLSNNTDLALIYCNGNQLTDLDVSTNTAVYGLNCQDNNLTVLDLSNNTALTTLKCHTNQLTYLNMRNGVTDALTTFDATNNDSLECIETLDQDYATENWTYENGNIDEGVTFSVDCTPYSGPIWHVATTGSDSTGDGSADNPFATIQEGIDGAVNGDTVLVAAGIYEGGIVISNKAISLIGESR
;
A
#
# COMPACT_ATOMS: atom_id res chain seq x y z
N SER A 1 15.52 37.30 -28.90
CA SER A 1 14.64 37.08 -30.06
C SER A 1 13.82 35.81 -29.85
N ALA A 2 12.54 35.91 -30.05
CA ALA A 2 11.64 34.75 -29.84
C ALA A 2 11.94 33.67 -30.88
N ASN A 3 12.41 32.49 -30.44
CA ASN A 3 12.49 31.31 -31.27
C ASN A 3 11.16 30.56 -31.21
N THR A 4 10.20 30.99 -32.01
CA THR A 4 8.81 30.48 -31.98
C THR A 4 8.69 29.03 -32.48
N ALA A 5 9.73 28.49 -33.15
CA ALA A 5 9.77 27.12 -33.63
C ALA A 5 10.54 26.18 -32.67
N LEU A 6 10.92 26.65 -31.49
CA LEU A 6 11.60 25.82 -30.51
C LEU A 6 10.64 24.78 -29.91
N GLU A 7 10.94 23.50 -30.14
CA GLU A 7 10.14 22.38 -29.64
C GLU A 7 10.66 21.82 -28.29
N LYS A 8 11.97 21.95 -28.04
CA LYS A 8 12.59 21.41 -26.83
C LYS A 8 13.56 22.44 -26.23
N LEU A 9 13.40 22.71 -24.95
CA LEU A 9 14.29 23.55 -24.17
C LEU A 9 14.75 22.80 -22.92
N SER A 10 16.08 22.68 -22.78
CA SER A 10 16.69 22.15 -21.55
C SER A 10 17.73 23.15 -21.05
N CYS A 11 17.54 23.63 -19.84
CA CYS A 11 18.43 24.57 -19.15
C CYS A 11 18.62 24.20 -17.66
N HIS A 12 18.57 22.90 -17.36
CA HIS A 12 18.79 22.37 -16.01
C HIS A 12 20.22 22.64 -15.50
N THR A 13 20.39 22.59 -14.18
CA THR A 13 21.68 22.76 -13.48
C THR A 13 22.32 24.11 -13.81
N ASN A 14 21.58 25.19 -13.51
CA ASN A 14 22.02 26.58 -13.63
C ASN A 14 21.59 27.37 -12.38
N GLU A 15 21.77 28.66 -12.41
CA GLU A 15 21.38 29.61 -11.34
C GLU A 15 20.22 30.53 -11.82
N LEU A 16 19.32 30.00 -12.65
CA LEU A 16 18.21 30.77 -13.19
C LEU A 16 17.20 31.06 -12.09
N THR A 17 16.86 32.34 -11.93
CA THR A 17 15.80 32.80 -11.01
C THR A 17 14.48 33.10 -11.76
N ALA A 18 14.53 33.23 -13.07
CA ALA A 18 13.37 33.43 -13.95
C ALA A 18 13.61 32.84 -15.33
N LEU A 19 12.55 32.41 -15.99
CA LEU A 19 12.56 31.91 -17.36
C LEU A 19 11.29 32.39 -18.08
N ASP A 20 11.44 33.12 -19.17
CA ASP A 20 10.34 33.54 -20.02
C ASP A 20 10.32 32.66 -21.29
N VAL A 21 9.27 31.85 -21.43
CA VAL A 21 9.00 30.97 -22.57
C VAL A 21 7.72 31.36 -23.34
N SER A 22 7.13 32.50 -23.02
CA SER A 22 5.83 32.95 -23.57
C SER A 22 5.79 33.01 -25.09
N ALA A 23 6.93 33.28 -25.73
CA ALA A 23 7.03 33.30 -27.19
C ALA A 23 7.37 31.91 -27.83
N ASN A 24 7.66 30.89 -27.04
CA ASN A 24 8.06 29.57 -27.50
C ASN A 24 6.85 28.62 -27.53
N THR A 25 5.81 28.98 -28.28
CA THR A 25 4.51 28.27 -28.25
C THR A 25 4.53 26.86 -28.87
N ALA A 26 5.62 26.51 -29.58
CA ALA A 26 5.81 25.17 -30.14
C ALA A 26 6.52 24.19 -29.17
N LEU A 27 6.81 24.61 -27.92
CA LEU A 27 7.47 23.74 -26.96
C LEU A 27 6.60 22.53 -26.62
N THR A 28 7.19 21.36 -26.79
CA THR A 28 6.64 20.05 -26.36
C THR A 28 7.36 19.52 -25.11
N ASN A 29 8.66 19.85 -24.96
CA ASN A 29 9.47 19.44 -23.81
C ASN A 29 10.14 20.65 -23.18
N LEU A 30 9.99 20.82 -21.87
CA LEU A 30 10.62 21.88 -21.11
C LEU A 30 11.26 21.31 -19.84
N SER A 31 12.58 21.51 -19.70
CA SER A 31 13.35 21.07 -18.54
C SER A 31 14.22 22.21 -18.02
N PHE A 32 13.98 22.60 -16.77
CA PHE A 32 14.82 23.55 -16.03
C PHE A 32 15.10 23.11 -14.59
N GLY A 33 15.12 21.80 -14.34
CA GLY A 33 15.46 21.25 -13.01
C GLY A 33 16.80 21.76 -12.50
N GLN A 34 16.96 21.82 -11.17
CA GLN A 34 18.16 22.32 -10.49
C GLN A 34 18.46 23.78 -10.86
N ASN A 35 17.54 24.68 -10.55
CA ASN A 35 17.65 26.13 -10.67
C ASN A 35 17.05 26.81 -9.41
N GLN A 36 16.69 28.08 -9.48
CA GLN A 36 16.18 28.90 -8.37
C GLN A 36 14.88 29.61 -8.80
N LEU A 37 14.07 28.96 -9.66
CA LEU A 37 12.81 29.56 -10.11
C LEU A 37 11.76 29.49 -8.98
N THR A 38 11.12 30.64 -8.71
CA THR A 38 10.00 30.71 -7.77
C THR A 38 8.63 30.64 -8.44
N ALA A 39 8.57 30.92 -9.73
CA ALA A 39 7.37 30.87 -10.57
C ALA A 39 7.72 30.71 -12.05
N ILE A 40 6.77 30.25 -12.84
CA ILE A 40 6.81 30.21 -14.29
C ILE A 40 5.41 30.35 -14.88
N ASP A 41 5.28 31.10 -15.98
CA ASP A 41 4.04 31.20 -16.75
C ASP A 41 4.12 30.27 -17.98
N LEU A 42 3.21 29.29 -18.05
CA LEU A 42 3.09 28.29 -19.11
C LEU A 42 1.81 28.41 -19.93
N SER A 43 1.04 29.47 -19.71
CA SER A 43 -0.31 29.68 -20.29
C SER A 43 -0.32 29.67 -21.83
N THR A 44 0.79 29.99 -22.47
CA THR A 44 0.92 30.01 -23.94
C THR A 44 1.56 28.74 -24.52
N ASN A 45 2.13 27.88 -23.68
CA ASN A 45 2.89 26.70 -24.11
C ASN A 45 1.97 25.44 -24.10
N THR A 46 0.83 25.52 -24.78
CA THR A 46 -0.22 24.51 -24.75
C THR A 46 0.13 23.17 -25.39
N ALA A 47 1.25 23.12 -26.13
CA ALA A 47 1.77 21.88 -26.75
C ALA A 47 2.70 21.07 -25.85
N LEU A 48 2.94 21.52 -24.59
CA LEU A 48 3.84 20.80 -23.67
C LEU A 48 3.27 19.44 -23.29
N THR A 49 4.10 18.41 -23.45
CA THR A 49 3.82 17.01 -23.09
C THR A 49 4.75 16.49 -21.99
N ASP A 50 5.96 17.06 -21.85
CA ASP A 50 6.98 16.65 -20.87
C ASP A 50 7.52 17.88 -20.16
N MET A 51 7.35 17.94 -18.84
CA MET A 51 7.81 19.01 -17.96
C MET A 51 8.67 18.45 -16.84
N ARG A 52 9.93 18.99 -16.70
CA ARG A 52 10.88 18.57 -15.67
C ARG A 52 11.41 19.78 -14.93
N PHE A 53 10.81 20.08 -13.78
CA PHE A 53 11.01 21.30 -12.98
C PHE A 53 11.57 21.00 -11.58
N TYR A 54 12.11 19.79 -11.38
CA TYR A 54 12.59 19.32 -10.08
C TYR A 54 13.73 20.22 -9.52
N ASN A 55 13.85 20.27 -8.19
CA ASN A 55 14.84 21.07 -7.47
C ASN A 55 14.82 22.54 -7.92
N ASN A 56 13.74 23.21 -7.62
CA ASN A 56 13.57 24.67 -7.74
C ASN A 56 12.91 25.23 -6.46
N GLU A 57 12.44 26.47 -6.49
CA GLU A 57 11.76 27.15 -5.37
C GLU A 57 10.32 27.49 -5.74
N LEU A 58 9.69 26.69 -6.60
CA LEU A 58 8.30 26.92 -7.04
C LEU A 58 7.34 26.81 -5.85
N THR A 59 6.57 27.85 -5.58
CA THR A 59 5.53 27.87 -4.55
C THR A 59 4.13 27.63 -5.11
N SER A 60 3.96 27.76 -6.43
CA SER A 60 2.75 27.47 -7.18
C SER A 60 3.10 27.07 -8.61
N LEU A 61 2.24 26.27 -9.23
CA LEU A 61 2.34 25.89 -10.64
C LEU A 61 0.94 25.76 -11.23
N ASP A 62 0.68 26.49 -12.31
CA ASP A 62 -0.55 26.38 -13.10
C ASP A 62 -0.24 25.63 -14.39
N VAL A 63 -0.80 24.43 -14.54
CA VAL A 63 -0.70 23.58 -15.73
C VAL A 63 -2.04 23.38 -16.43
N SER A 64 -3.05 24.19 -16.10
CA SER A 64 -4.42 24.07 -16.64
C SER A 64 -4.50 24.27 -18.15
N ALA A 65 -3.59 25.06 -18.73
CA ALA A 65 -3.50 25.26 -20.18
C ALA A 65 -2.76 24.12 -20.91
N ASN A 66 -2.04 23.26 -20.19
CA ASN A 66 -1.15 22.26 -20.75
C ASN A 66 -1.84 20.88 -20.78
N THR A 67 -2.97 20.80 -21.45
CA THR A 67 -3.87 19.62 -21.42
C THR A 67 -3.28 18.37 -22.10
N ALA A 68 -2.23 18.53 -22.93
CA ALA A 68 -1.53 17.42 -23.57
C ALA A 68 -0.42 16.81 -22.69
N LEU A 69 -0.32 17.21 -21.42
CA LEU A 69 0.75 16.80 -20.52
C LEU A 69 0.66 15.31 -20.17
N THR A 70 1.74 14.57 -20.46
CA THR A 70 1.86 13.13 -20.14
C THR A 70 2.90 12.85 -19.05
N TYR A 71 3.88 13.74 -18.89
CA TYR A 71 4.96 13.60 -17.91
C TYR A 71 5.15 14.92 -17.14
N LEU A 72 5.03 14.88 -15.81
CA LEU A 72 5.29 16.01 -14.92
C LEU A 72 6.22 15.59 -13.79
N ASP A 73 7.36 16.28 -13.67
CA ASP A 73 8.29 16.13 -12.55
C ASP A 73 8.53 17.50 -11.90
N VAL A 74 7.92 17.69 -10.75
CA VAL A 74 8.04 18.88 -9.90
C VAL A 74 8.61 18.54 -8.52
N ASN A 75 9.36 17.44 -8.44
CA ASN A 75 10.01 17.01 -7.20
C ASN A 75 10.89 18.11 -6.60
N SER A 76 10.95 18.18 -5.27
CA SER A 76 11.81 19.11 -4.53
C SER A 76 11.54 20.56 -4.94
N ASN A 77 10.34 21.02 -4.62
CA ASN A 77 9.88 22.39 -4.69
C ASN A 77 9.17 22.78 -3.37
N SER A 78 8.42 23.86 -3.35
CA SER A 78 7.65 24.32 -2.18
C SER A 78 6.16 24.43 -2.51
N LEU A 79 5.64 23.49 -3.32
CA LEU A 79 4.24 23.51 -3.73
C LEU A 79 3.34 23.07 -2.55
N THR A 80 2.36 23.90 -2.22
CA THR A 80 1.33 23.56 -1.22
C THR A 80 0.05 23.00 -1.84
N VAL A 81 -0.17 23.27 -3.12
CA VAL A 81 -1.31 22.80 -3.93
C VAL A 81 -0.81 22.48 -5.34
N LEU A 82 -1.37 21.42 -5.94
CA LEU A 82 -1.13 21.04 -7.33
C LEU A 82 -2.46 20.57 -7.93
N ASP A 83 -3.02 21.38 -8.85
CA ASP A 83 -4.25 21.04 -9.58
C ASP A 83 -3.89 20.40 -10.92
N LEU A 84 -4.29 19.14 -11.09
CA LEU A 84 -4.04 18.32 -12.27
C LEU A 84 -5.34 17.96 -13.01
N SER A 85 -6.46 18.59 -12.67
CA SER A 85 -7.79 18.24 -13.19
C SER A 85 -7.91 18.38 -14.71
N ALA A 86 -7.08 19.25 -15.32
CA ALA A 86 -7.04 19.45 -16.77
C ALA A 86 -6.06 18.50 -17.50
N ASN A 87 -5.20 17.79 -16.79
CA ASN A 87 -4.11 17.00 -17.37
C ASN A 87 -4.48 15.50 -17.40
N THR A 88 -5.55 15.18 -18.12
CA THR A 88 -6.17 13.84 -18.12
C THR A 88 -5.30 12.75 -18.73
N ASP A 89 -4.36 13.13 -19.63
CA ASP A 89 -3.45 12.21 -20.32
C ASP A 89 -2.16 11.93 -19.52
N LEU A 90 -2.09 12.40 -18.25
CA LEU A 90 -0.90 12.26 -17.41
C LEU A 90 -0.64 10.81 -17.05
N THR A 91 0.52 10.29 -17.47
CA THR A 91 0.97 8.91 -17.19
C THR A 91 2.03 8.84 -16.08
N ASN A 92 2.82 9.90 -15.91
CA ASN A 92 3.91 9.96 -14.94
C ASN A 92 3.84 11.24 -14.12
N LEU A 93 3.72 11.10 -12.81
CA LEU A 93 3.73 12.22 -11.87
C LEU A 93 4.83 12.05 -10.82
N GLY A 94 5.75 13.02 -10.78
CA GLY A 94 6.70 13.23 -9.68
C GLY A 94 6.39 14.55 -8.98
N CYS A 95 5.87 14.49 -7.75
CA CYS A 95 5.64 15.65 -6.88
C CYS A 95 6.22 15.47 -5.48
N SER A 96 7.24 14.60 -5.36
CA SER A 96 7.92 14.30 -4.10
C SER A 96 8.61 15.53 -3.52
N SER A 97 8.82 15.54 -2.19
CA SER A 97 9.53 16.61 -1.47
C SER A 97 8.94 17.99 -1.79
N ASN A 98 7.65 18.13 -1.46
CA ASN A 98 6.89 19.37 -1.52
C ASN A 98 6.13 19.58 -0.20
N GLU A 99 5.20 20.52 -0.15
CA GLU A 99 4.38 20.83 1.03
C GLU A 99 2.90 20.51 0.80
N LEU A 100 2.60 19.51 -0.07
CA LEU A 100 1.24 19.15 -0.44
C LEU A 100 0.50 18.53 0.75
N THR A 101 -0.67 19.08 1.10
CA THR A 101 -1.55 18.53 2.13
C THR A 101 -2.67 17.66 1.55
N SER A 102 -2.92 17.75 0.26
CA SER A 102 -3.87 16.94 -0.50
C SER A 102 -3.41 16.79 -1.94
N LEU A 103 -3.79 15.69 -2.59
CA LEU A 103 -3.53 15.42 -4.01
C LEU A 103 -4.74 14.73 -4.61
N ASN A 104 -5.42 15.40 -5.54
CA ASN A 104 -6.58 14.84 -6.23
C ASN A 104 -6.16 14.32 -7.60
N LEU A 105 -6.26 12.99 -7.78
CA LEU A 105 -5.88 12.28 -9.00
C LEU A 105 -7.09 11.69 -9.75
N SER A 106 -8.30 12.04 -9.36
CA SER A 106 -9.54 11.45 -9.91
C SER A 106 -9.71 11.64 -11.44
N SER A 107 -9.10 12.69 -12.02
CA SER A 107 -9.10 12.94 -13.46
C SER A 107 -7.93 12.31 -14.23
N ASN A 108 -6.90 11.82 -13.53
CA ASN A 108 -5.65 11.34 -14.13
C ASN A 108 -5.68 9.80 -14.25
N THR A 109 -6.67 9.28 -14.96
CA THR A 109 -6.97 7.83 -15.01
C THR A 109 -5.89 7.00 -15.72
N GLU A 110 -5.08 7.64 -16.58
CA GLU A 110 -3.98 7.02 -17.33
C GLU A 110 -2.68 6.93 -16.51
N LEU A 111 -2.71 7.30 -15.20
CA LEU A 111 -1.51 7.37 -14.38
C LEU A 111 -0.91 5.98 -14.18
N TYR A 112 0.38 5.84 -14.56
CA TYR A 112 1.13 4.60 -14.49
C TYR A 112 2.24 4.64 -13.42
N TYR A 113 2.86 5.82 -13.22
CA TYR A 113 3.86 6.03 -12.17
C TYR A 113 3.48 7.23 -11.29
N LEU A 114 3.45 7.02 -9.98
CA LEU A 114 3.19 8.04 -8.97
C LEU A 114 4.33 8.10 -7.95
N PHE A 115 4.96 9.27 -7.86
CA PHE A 115 5.95 9.61 -6.84
C PHE A 115 5.48 10.85 -6.09
N CYS A 116 4.95 10.67 -4.88
CA CYS A 116 4.48 11.75 -3.99
C CYS A 116 5.10 11.67 -2.59
N THR A 117 6.31 11.11 -2.53
CA THR A 117 7.12 10.96 -1.31
C THR A 117 7.37 12.29 -0.61
N ASP A 118 7.53 12.28 0.72
CA ASP A 118 7.90 13.45 1.52
C ASP A 118 7.00 14.66 1.25
N ASN A 119 5.72 14.50 1.61
CA ASN A 119 4.70 15.54 1.60
C ASN A 119 3.95 15.54 2.94
N GLN A 120 2.80 16.19 3.01
CA GLN A 120 1.95 16.26 4.20
C GLN A 120 0.56 15.66 3.95
N LEU A 121 0.50 14.65 3.05
CA LEU A 121 -0.77 14.00 2.66
C LEU A 121 -1.33 13.20 3.83
N THR A 122 -2.60 13.46 4.18
CA THR A 122 -3.32 12.69 5.20
C THR A 122 -4.22 11.61 4.60
N SER A 123 -4.50 11.71 3.32
CA SER A 123 -5.26 10.72 2.54
C SER A 123 -4.79 10.71 1.09
N LEU A 124 -4.96 9.58 0.40
CA LEU A 124 -4.62 9.42 -1.02
C LEU A 124 -5.63 8.44 -1.64
N ASP A 125 -6.53 8.96 -2.49
CA ASP A 125 -7.50 8.15 -3.22
C ASP A 125 -6.94 7.77 -4.59
N LEU A 126 -6.74 6.47 -4.81
CA LEU A 126 -6.21 5.88 -6.04
C LEU A 126 -7.24 5.02 -6.78
N SER A 127 -8.50 5.06 -6.38
CA SER A 127 -9.57 4.21 -6.91
C SER A 127 -9.80 4.37 -8.41
N ASN A 128 -9.52 5.55 -8.98
CA ASN A 128 -9.65 5.83 -10.41
C ASN A 128 -8.37 5.56 -11.22
N ASN A 129 -7.23 5.29 -10.58
CA ASN A 129 -5.93 5.17 -11.23
C ASN A 129 -5.56 3.68 -11.37
N THR A 130 -6.40 2.91 -12.03
CA THR A 130 -6.31 1.43 -12.08
C THR A 130 -5.08 0.89 -12.79
N ASP A 131 -4.44 1.70 -13.63
CA ASP A 131 -3.24 1.35 -14.39
C ASP A 131 -1.93 1.62 -13.63
N LEU A 132 -2.01 2.11 -12.38
CA LEU A 132 -0.82 2.34 -11.56
C LEU A 132 -0.01 1.05 -11.38
N ALA A 133 1.25 1.14 -11.75
CA ALA A 133 2.23 0.06 -11.65
C ALA A 133 3.29 0.31 -10.58
N LEU A 134 3.60 1.57 -10.29
CA LEU A 134 4.56 1.96 -9.24
C LEU A 134 3.99 3.11 -8.41
N ILE A 135 3.97 2.93 -7.08
CA ILE A 135 3.44 3.90 -6.13
C ILE A 135 4.48 4.13 -5.03
N TYR A 136 5.03 5.34 -4.98
CA TYR A 136 5.89 5.80 -3.89
C TYR A 136 5.20 6.98 -3.19
N CYS A 137 4.63 6.70 -2.01
CA CYS A 137 3.92 7.65 -1.16
C CYS A 137 4.48 7.72 0.27
N ASN A 138 5.73 7.26 0.44
CA ASN A 138 6.40 7.25 1.72
C ASN A 138 6.67 8.67 2.27
N GLY A 139 6.88 8.79 3.59
CA GLY A 139 7.14 10.08 4.22
C GLY A 139 5.94 11.03 4.16
N ASN A 140 4.74 10.53 4.46
CA ASN A 140 3.50 11.29 4.52
C ASN A 140 2.80 11.08 5.88
N GLN A 141 1.53 11.42 5.97
CA GLN A 141 0.70 11.28 7.20
C GLN A 141 -0.53 10.40 6.91
N LEU A 142 -0.42 9.46 5.96
CA LEU A 142 -1.53 8.60 5.56
C LEU A 142 -1.93 7.68 6.73
N THR A 143 -3.22 7.64 7.04
CA THR A 143 -3.77 6.75 8.06
C THR A 143 -4.42 5.51 7.45
N ASP A 144 -4.73 5.56 6.16
CA ASP A 144 -5.29 4.50 5.35
C ASP A 144 -4.75 4.57 3.93
N LEU A 145 -4.64 3.42 3.25
CA LEU A 145 -4.22 3.33 1.85
C LEU A 145 -4.91 2.13 1.19
N ASP A 146 -5.93 2.40 0.38
CA ASP A 146 -6.60 1.38 -0.43
C ASP A 146 -5.97 1.29 -1.81
N VAL A 147 -5.34 0.15 -2.10
CA VAL A 147 -4.76 -0.21 -3.40
C VAL A 147 -5.45 -1.42 -4.04
N SER A 148 -6.64 -1.76 -3.59
CA SER A 148 -7.39 -2.94 -4.03
C SER A 148 -7.75 -2.92 -5.52
N THR A 149 -7.91 -1.73 -6.10
CA THR A 149 -8.18 -1.53 -7.54
C THR A 149 -6.91 -1.46 -8.39
N ASN A 150 -5.74 -1.25 -7.78
CA ASN A 150 -4.46 -1.07 -8.47
C ASN A 150 -3.74 -2.42 -8.63
N THR A 151 -4.37 -3.37 -9.30
CA THR A 151 -3.91 -4.76 -9.38
C THR A 151 -2.61 -4.95 -10.18
N ALA A 152 -2.21 -3.94 -10.97
CA ALA A 152 -0.97 -3.93 -11.76
C ALA A 152 0.26 -3.47 -10.96
N VAL A 153 0.09 -3.05 -9.69
CA VAL A 153 1.19 -2.54 -8.86
C VAL A 153 2.21 -3.63 -8.62
N TYR A 154 3.44 -3.41 -9.14
CA TYR A 154 4.60 -4.26 -8.89
C TYR A 154 5.53 -3.69 -7.82
N GLY A 155 5.45 -2.39 -7.52
CA GLY A 155 6.24 -1.73 -6.49
C GLY A 155 5.42 -0.77 -5.66
N LEU A 156 5.35 -1.02 -4.35
CA LEU A 156 4.69 -0.17 -3.37
C LEU A 156 5.70 0.24 -2.30
N ASN A 157 5.90 1.55 -2.16
CA ASN A 157 6.62 2.14 -1.04
C ASN A 157 5.69 3.10 -0.29
N CYS A 158 5.18 2.66 0.86
CA CYS A 158 4.31 3.42 1.77
C CYS A 158 4.90 3.54 3.19
N GLN A 159 6.23 3.34 3.33
CA GLN A 159 6.94 3.51 4.60
C GLN A 159 6.78 4.91 5.18
N ASP A 160 7.10 5.09 6.46
CA ASP A 160 7.07 6.40 7.14
C ASP A 160 5.71 7.10 6.97
N ASN A 161 4.62 6.41 7.40
CA ASN A 161 3.25 6.89 7.43
C ASN A 161 2.57 6.52 8.77
N ASN A 162 1.26 6.65 8.85
CA ASN A 162 0.47 6.29 10.05
C ASN A 162 -0.54 5.17 9.74
N LEU A 163 -0.21 4.27 8.80
CA LEU A 163 -1.10 3.19 8.40
C LEU A 163 -1.30 2.19 9.53
N THR A 164 -2.55 1.82 9.79
CA THR A 164 -2.90 0.80 10.80
C THR A 164 -3.27 -0.54 10.20
N VAL A 165 -3.72 -0.53 8.95
CA VAL A 165 -4.11 -1.72 8.18
C VAL A 165 -3.55 -1.57 6.77
N LEU A 166 -3.09 -2.69 6.17
CA LEU A 166 -2.71 -2.74 4.77
C LEU A 166 -3.15 -4.08 4.18
N ASP A 167 -4.09 -4.02 3.23
CA ASP A 167 -4.56 -5.20 2.51
C ASP A 167 -4.02 -5.19 1.08
N LEU A 168 -3.18 -6.18 0.76
CA LEU A 168 -2.54 -6.35 -0.54
C LEU A 168 -3.01 -7.63 -1.26
N SER A 169 -4.12 -8.23 -0.82
CA SER A 169 -4.63 -9.49 -1.37
C SER A 169 -4.94 -9.43 -2.88
N ASN A 170 -5.24 -8.24 -3.42
CA ASN A 170 -5.50 -8.03 -4.84
C ASN A 170 -4.25 -7.69 -5.68
N ASN A 171 -3.11 -7.37 -5.03
CA ASN A 171 -1.91 -6.90 -5.72
C ASN A 171 -1.02 -8.07 -6.14
N THR A 172 -1.49 -8.87 -7.08
CA THR A 172 -0.87 -10.13 -7.52
C THR A 172 0.36 -9.94 -8.41
N ALA A 173 0.71 -8.71 -8.77
CA ALA A 173 1.92 -8.36 -9.54
C ALA A 173 3.08 -7.86 -8.65
N LEU A 174 2.87 -7.80 -7.32
CA LEU A 174 3.81 -7.15 -6.41
C LEU A 174 5.16 -7.89 -6.36
N THR A 175 6.25 -7.15 -6.51
CA THR A 175 7.64 -7.64 -6.41
C THR A 175 8.47 -6.85 -5.40
N THR A 176 8.00 -5.66 -5.02
CA THR A 176 8.65 -4.80 -4.04
C THR A 176 7.61 -4.20 -3.10
N LEU A 177 7.76 -4.44 -1.80
CA LEU A 177 6.95 -3.84 -0.74
C LEU A 177 7.87 -3.24 0.32
N LYS A 178 7.68 -1.94 0.60
CA LYS A 178 8.21 -1.27 1.78
C LYS A 178 7.07 -0.59 2.53
N CYS A 179 6.72 -1.13 3.68
CA CYS A 179 5.68 -0.61 4.56
C CYS A 179 6.18 -0.42 6.00
N HIS A 180 7.50 -0.39 6.18
CA HIS A 180 8.11 -0.19 7.50
C HIS A 180 7.81 1.20 8.07
N THR A 181 7.99 1.36 9.37
CA THR A 181 7.77 2.64 10.07
C THR A 181 6.33 3.13 9.85
N ASN A 182 5.38 2.30 10.27
CA ASN A 182 3.95 2.57 10.29
C ASN A 182 3.37 2.16 11.65
N GLN A 183 2.07 2.05 11.76
CA GLN A 183 1.36 1.61 12.97
C GLN A 183 0.52 0.36 12.66
N LEU A 184 1.01 -0.50 11.75
CA LEU A 184 0.26 -1.65 11.29
C LEU A 184 -0.04 -2.59 12.46
N THR A 185 -1.30 -2.99 12.54
CA THR A 185 -1.79 -4.10 13.36
C THR A 185 -2.23 -5.27 12.48
N TYR A 186 -2.39 -5.02 11.17
CA TYR A 186 -2.83 -6.00 10.19
C TYR A 186 -2.13 -5.77 8.84
N LEU A 187 -1.55 -6.83 8.30
CA LEU A 187 -0.95 -6.86 6.96
C LEU A 187 -1.39 -8.15 6.25
N ASN A 188 -2.16 -7.99 5.15
CA ASN A 188 -2.63 -9.09 4.33
C ASN A 188 -1.80 -9.21 3.04
N MET A 189 -1.00 -10.27 2.95
CA MET A 189 -0.16 -10.64 1.81
C MET A 189 -0.66 -11.92 1.10
N ARG A 190 -1.95 -12.25 1.19
CA ARG A 190 -2.53 -13.43 0.53
C ARG A 190 -2.75 -13.21 -0.97
N ASN A 191 -1.82 -12.59 -1.64
CA ASN A 191 -1.83 -12.27 -3.06
C ASN A 191 -1.12 -13.33 -3.94
N GLY A 192 -0.56 -14.38 -3.34
CA GLY A 192 0.09 -15.48 -4.06
C GLY A 192 1.47 -15.16 -4.63
N VAL A 193 2.12 -14.07 -4.19
CA VAL A 193 3.46 -13.68 -4.67
C VAL A 193 4.52 -13.69 -3.55
N THR A 194 4.31 -14.47 -2.49
CA THR A 194 5.21 -14.53 -1.34
C THR A 194 6.66 -14.81 -1.75
N ASP A 195 6.88 -15.78 -2.64
CA ASP A 195 8.18 -16.17 -3.17
C ASP A 195 8.70 -15.27 -4.33
N ALA A 196 7.84 -14.41 -4.87
CA ALA A 196 8.19 -13.48 -5.96
C ALA A 196 8.67 -12.11 -5.47
N LEU A 197 8.49 -11.79 -4.18
CA LEU A 197 8.98 -10.53 -3.61
C LEU A 197 10.51 -10.49 -3.58
N THR A 198 11.09 -9.54 -4.30
CA THR A 198 12.54 -9.27 -4.30
C THR A 198 12.95 -8.32 -3.18
N THR A 199 12.02 -7.53 -2.70
CA THR A 199 12.20 -6.62 -1.56
C THR A 199 10.94 -6.66 -0.71
N PHE A 200 11.10 -6.99 0.57
CA PHE A 200 10.06 -6.96 1.58
C PHE A 200 10.60 -6.35 2.87
N ASP A 201 9.96 -5.31 3.36
CA ASP A 201 10.32 -4.65 4.60
C ASP A 201 9.05 -4.13 5.29
N ALA A 202 8.68 -4.77 6.39
CA ALA A 202 7.56 -4.42 7.26
C ALA A 202 8.02 -4.12 8.70
N THR A 203 9.30 -3.78 8.90
CA THR A 203 9.88 -3.48 10.21
C THR A 203 9.33 -2.18 10.81
N ASN A 204 9.56 -1.97 12.10
CA ASN A 204 9.09 -0.80 12.85
C ASN A 204 7.55 -0.62 12.74
N ASN A 205 6.83 -1.74 12.93
CA ASN A 205 5.39 -1.79 13.10
C ASN A 205 5.10 -2.47 14.45
N ASP A 206 5.36 -1.78 15.54
CA ASP A 206 5.42 -2.32 16.93
C ASP A 206 4.17 -3.13 17.36
N SER A 207 3.04 -2.95 16.68
CA SER A 207 1.77 -3.63 16.97
C SER A 207 1.43 -4.74 15.98
N LEU A 208 2.30 -5.04 15.03
CA LEU A 208 2.11 -6.10 14.05
C LEU A 208 2.60 -7.44 14.62
N GLU A 209 1.69 -8.30 14.99
CA GLU A 209 2.02 -9.61 15.58
C GLU A 209 2.00 -10.75 14.55
N CYS A 210 1.23 -10.57 13.47
CA CYS A 210 1.02 -11.61 12.47
C CYS A 210 0.81 -11.00 11.07
N ILE A 211 1.37 -11.65 10.05
CA ILE A 211 1.20 -11.29 8.63
C ILE A 211 0.46 -12.43 7.92
N GLU A 212 -0.63 -12.10 7.24
CA GLU A 212 -1.35 -13.09 6.44
C GLU A 212 -0.63 -13.39 5.12
N THR A 213 -0.39 -14.67 4.85
CA THR A 213 0.22 -15.14 3.60
C THR A 213 -0.29 -16.52 3.23
N LEU A 214 -0.31 -16.83 1.92
CA LEU A 214 -0.66 -18.17 1.43
C LEU A 214 0.49 -19.17 1.57
N ASP A 215 1.74 -18.71 1.61
CA ASP A 215 2.94 -19.54 1.77
C ASP A 215 3.67 -19.17 3.07
N GLN A 216 3.19 -19.76 4.18
CA GLN A 216 3.75 -19.54 5.50
C GLN A 216 5.16 -20.12 5.66
N ASP A 217 5.42 -21.26 5.02
CA ASP A 217 6.70 -21.96 5.12
C ASP A 217 7.79 -21.09 4.48
N TYR A 218 7.55 -20.58 3.27
CA TYR A 218 8.48 -19.67 2.62
C TYR A 218 8.67 -18.37 3.43
N ALA A 219 7.59 -17.77 3.90
CA ALA A 219 7.65 -16.53 4.67
C ALA A 219 8.45 -16.71 5.97
N THR A 220 8.21 -17.79 6.71
CA THR A 220 8.93 -18.10 7.96
C THR A 220 10.42 -18.33 7.72
N GLU A 221 10.80 -18.92 6.59
CA GLU A 221 12.21 -19.19 6.26
C GLU A 221 12.94 -17.94 5.73
N ASN A 222 12.26 -17.07 4.98
CA ASN A 222 12.89 -16.01 4.20
C ASN A 222 12.63 -14.58 4.71
N TRP A 223 11.49 -14.33 5.33
CA TRP A 223 11.13 -13.01 5.88
C TRP A 223 11.36 -13.01 7.39
N THR A 224 12.58 -12.78 7.80
CA THR A 224 12.97 -12.92 9.19
C THR A 224 13.41 -11.59 9.81
N TYR A 225 13.41 -11.56 11.15
CA TYR A 225 13.96 -10.44 11.91
C TYR A 225 15.46 -10.26 11.60
N GLU A 226 16.21 -11.34 11.50
CA GLU A 226 17.65 -11.32 11.22
C GLU A 226 17.96 -10.77 9.82
N ASN A 227 17.06 -10.97 8.86
CA ASN A 227 17.17 -10.43 7.51
C ASN A 227 16.66 -8.98 7.42
N GLY A 228 16.06 -8.43 8.49
CA GLY A 228 15.50 -7.09 8.53
C GLY A 228 14.22 -6.93 7.71
N ASN A 229 13.39 -7.98 7.67
CA ASN A 229 12.11 -7.95 6.94
C ASN A 229 10.94 -7.62 7.85
N ILE A 230 10.99 -8.04 9.11
CA ILE A 230 9.94 -7.96 10.12
C ILE A 230 10.51 -7.63 11.49
N ASP A 231 9.68 -7.23 12.42
CA ASP A 231 10.05 -7.05 13.83
C ASP A 231 10.15 -8.40 14.55
N GLU A 232 10.86 -8.43 15.69
CA GLU A 232 11.00 -9.62 16.49
C GLU A 232 9.64 -10.09 17.02
N GLY A 233 9.34 -11.38 16.84
CA GLY A 233 8.10 -12.00 17.34
C GLY A 233 6.95 -11.99 16.34
N VAL A 234 7.07 -11.31 15.19
CA VAL A 234 6.04 -11.39 14.13
C VAL A 234 5.97 -12.80 13.56
N THR A 235 4.75 -13.31 13.39
CA THR A 235 4.46 -14.65 12.87
C THR A 235 3.73 -14.58 11.52
N PHE A 236 3.59 -15.74 10.87
CA PHE A 236 2.87 -15.84 9.59
C PHE A 236 1.72 -16.85 9.70
N SER A 237 0.58 -16.51 9.10
CA SER A 237 -0.60 -17.37 9.05
C SER A 237 -1.37 -17.15 7.75
N VAL A 238 -2.21 -18.08 7.33
CA VAL A 238 -3.22 -17.82 6.29
C VAL A 238 -4.36 -16.97 6.81
N ASP A 239 -4.53 -16.91 8.13
CA ASP A 239 -5.55 -16.11 8.81
C ASP A 239 -4.96 -15.63 10.14
N CYS A 240 -4.68 -14.33 10.23
CA CYS A 240 -4.17 -13.64 11.41
C CYS A 240 -5.28 -12.97 12.21
N THR A 241 -6.53 -13.12 11.84
CA THR A 241 -7.59 -12.59 12.69
C THR A 241 -7.43 -13.18 14.08
N PRO A 242 -7.30 -12.37 15.13
CA PRO A 242 -7.34 -12.90 16.47
C PRO A 242 -8.64 -13.70 16.56
N TYR A 243 -8.48 -14.97 16.79
CA TYR A 243 -9.55 -15.92 16.86
C TYR A 243 -10.64 -15.37 17.79
N SER A 244 -11.71 -14.86 17.22
CA SER A 244 -12.80 -14.23 17.98
C SER A 244 -13.81 -15.28 18.46
N GLY A 245 -13.29 -16.39 18.90
CA GLY A 245 -14.01 -17.48 19.52
C GLY A 245 -13.02 -18.62 19.76
N PRO A 246 -13.01 -19.24 20.94
CA PRO A 246 -12.09 -20.35 21.18
C PRO A 246 -12.39 -21.50 20.21
N ILE A 247 -11.33 -22.09 19.60
CA ILE A 247 -11.42 -23.46 19.09
C ILE A 247 -11.39 -24.37 20.31
N TRP A 248 -12.46 -25.04 20.49
CA TRP A 248 -12.53 -26.09 21.48
C TRP A 248 -12.02 -27.37 20.84
N HIS A 249 -10.81 -27.76 21.21
CA HIS A 249 -10.22 -28.99 20.69
C HIS A 249 -10.75 -30.19 21.45
N VAL A 250 -11.14 -31.20 20.67
CA VAL A 250 -11.59 -32.50 21.18
C VAL A 250 -10.74 -33.59 20.58
N ALA A 251 -10.13 -34.43 21.41
CA ALA A 251 -9.31 -35.56 20.98
C ALA A 251 -9.54 -36.78 21.88
N THR A 252 -9.42 -37.98 21.32
CA THR A 252 -9.55 -39.22 22.08
C THR A 252 -8.46 -39.40 23.18
N THR A 253 -7.43 -38.59 23.14
CA THR A 253 -6.38 -38.50 24.16
C THR A 253 -6.63 -37.39 25.18
N GLY A 254 -7.70 -36.63 25.03
CA GLY A 254 -8.06 -35.52 25.91
C GLY A 254 -8.70 -35.97 27.22
N SER A 255 -9.17 -34.99 27.99
CA SER A 255 -9.80 -35.22 29.30
C SER A 255 -10.88 -34.18 29.55
N ASP A 256 -12.09 -34.63 29.88
CA ASP A 256 -13.20 -33.72 30.26
C ASP A 256 -13.07 -33.19 31.71
N SER A 257 -12.18 -33.79 32.53
CA SER A 257 -11.99 -33.37 33.91
C SER A 257 -10.76 -32.47 34.14
N THR A 258 -9.78 -32.50 33.24
CA THR A 258 -8.53 -31.74 33.33
C THR A 258 -8.18 -30.99 32.05
N GLY A 259 -8.87 -31.29 30.95
CA GLY A 259 -8.77 -30.55 29.70
C GLY A 259 -9.36 -29.15 29.84
N ASP A 260 -8.79 -28.20 29.13
CA ASP A 260 -9.27 -26.83 29.06
C ASP A 260 -9.80 -26.48 27.66
N GLY A 261 -9.79 -27.46 26.75
CA GLY A 261 -10.25 -27.31 25.37
C GLY A 261 -9.23 -26.69 24.43
N SER A 262 -8.02 -26.39 24.90
CA SER A 262 -6.91 -25.96 24.04
C SER A 262 -6.35 -27.11 23.20
N ALA A 263 -5.55 -26.79 22.16
CA ALA A 263 -4.88 -27.79 21.33
C ALA A 263 -3.94 -28.73 22.14
N ASP A 264 -3.27 -28.17 23.15
CA ASP A 264 -2.32 -28.91 24.00
C ASP A 264 -3.02 -29.70 25.11
N ASN A 265 -4.24 -29.34 25.49
CA ASN A 265 -5.01 -29.96 26.55
C ASN A 265 -6.49 -30.11 26.16
N PRO A 266 -6.81 -30.92 25.13
CA PRO A 266 -8.14 -31.04 24.57
C PRO A 266 -9.14 -31.72 25.51
N PHE A 267 -10.43 -31.53 25.26
CA PHE A 267 -11.49 -32.34 25.87
C PHE A 267 -11.51 -33.76 25.30
N ALA A 268 -12.04 -34.70 26.08
CA ALA A 268 -12.16 -36.09 25.64
C ALA A 268 -13.45 -36.33 24.83
N THR A 269 -14.51 -35.58 25.10
CA THR A 269 -15.82 -35.77 24.44
C THR A 269 -16.22 -34.56 23.61
N ILE A 270 -16.93 -34.82 22.52
CA ILE A 270 -17.47 -33.75 21.65
C ILE A 270 -18.47 -32.89 22.41
N GLN A 271 -19.23 -33.50 23.34
CA GLN A 271 -20.23 -32.77 24.13
C GLN A 271 -19.57 -31.73 25.03
N GLU A 272 -18.45 -32.05 25.67
CA GLU A 272 -17.73 -31.07 26.53
C GLU A 272 -17.19 -29.89 25.71
N GLY A 273 -16.67 -30.15 24.51
CA GLY A 273 -16.33 -29.08 23.59
C GLY A 273 -17.54 -28.22 23.17
N ILE A 274 -18.69 -28.84 22.94
CA ILE A 274 -19.93 -28.09 22.65
C ILE A 274 -20.39 -27.31 23.88
N ASP A 275 -20.33 -27.87 25.06
CA ASP A 275 -20.81 -27.24 26.29
C ASP A 275 -19.96 -26.02 26.68
N GLY A 276 -18.64 -26.07 26.44
CA GLY A 276 -17.73 -24.95 26.59
C GLY A 276 -17.90 -23.83 25.56
N ALA A 277 -18.37 -24.18 24.36
CA ALA A 277 -18.48 -23.22 23.24
C ALA A 277 -19.67 -22.24 23.44
N VAL A 278 -19.50 -21.04 22.88
CA VAL A 278 -20.55 -20.01 22.75
C VAL A 278 -20.87 -19.71 21.29
N ASN A 279 -21.82 -18.81 21.03
CA ASN A 279 -22.16 -18.44 19.63
C ASN A 279 -20.95 -17.89 18.88
N GLY A 280 -20.67 -18.46 17.71
CA GLY A 280 -19.55 -18.10 16.86
C GLY A 280 -18.33 -19.00 17.04
N ASP A 281 -18.27 -19.83 18.09
CA ASP A 281 -17.14 -20.72 18.34
C ASP A 281 -17.09 -21.91 17.36
N THR A 282 -15.90 -22.50 17.28
CA THR A 282 -15.65 -23.76 16.56
C THR A 282 -15.29 -24.88 17.55
N VAL A 283 -15.90 -26.03 17.38
CA VAL A 283 -15.47 -27.27 18.03
C VAL A 283 -14.77 -28.13 17.00
N LEU A 284 -13.44 -28.27 17.12
CA LEU A 284 -12.60 -29.07 16.24
C LEU A 284 -12.35 -30.45 16.84
N VAL A 285 -12.80 -31.48 16.12
CA VAL A 285 -12.77 -32.86 16.59
C VAL A 285 -11.69 -33.63 15.82
N ALA A 286 -10.65 -34.01 16.51
CA ALA A 286 -9.58 -34.85 15.95
C ALA A 286 -10.13 -36.20 15.45
N ALA A 287 -9.42 -36.80 14.48
CA ALA A 287 -9.81 -38.12 13.95
C ALA A 287 -9.85 -39.17 15.07
N GLY A 288 -11.01 -39.85 15.24
CA GLY A 288 -11.17 -40.83 16.32
C GLY A 288 -12.58 -41.46 16.34
N ILE A 289 -12.81 -42.29 17.36
CA ILE A 289 -14.13 -42.84 17.67
C ILE A 289 -14.53 -42.23 19.01
N TYR A 290 -15.63 -41.52 19.04
CA TYR A 290 -16.15 -40.85 20.20
C TYR A 290 -17.49 -41.51 20.60
N GLU A 291 -17.63 -41.80 21.86
CA GLU A 291 -18.88 -42.39 22.43
C GLU A 291 -19.76 -41.25 22.98
N GLY A 292 -21.07 -41.43 22.85
CA GLY A 292 -22.07 -40.51 23.40
C GLY A 292 -22.91 -39.81 22.33
N GLY A 293 -24.03 -39.25 22.76
CA GLY A 293 -24.89 -38.42 21.92
C GLY A 293 -24.40 -36.96 21.91
N ILE A 294 -24.61 -36.27 20.80
CA ILE A 294 -24.31 -34.84 20.67
C ILE A 294 -25.62 -34.06 20.75
N VAL A 295 -25.67 -33.05 21.60
CA VAL A 295 -26.81 -32.11 21.74
C VAL A 295 -26.27 -30.68 21.55
N ILE A 296 -26.77 -30.00 20.53
CA ILE A 296 -26.51 -28.57 20.30
C ILE A 296 -27.84 -27.86 20.53
N SER A 297 -27.94 -27.07 21.61
CA SER A 297 -29.15 -26.32 21.96
C SER A 297 -28.81 -24.84 22.18
N ASN A 298 -29.57 -23.95 21.51
CA ASN A 298 -29.49 -22.50 21.67
C ASN A 298 -28.11 -21.90 21.42
N LYS A 299 -27.27 -22.57 20.57
CA LYS A 299 -25.93 -22.11 20.17
C LYS A 299 -25.77 -22.18 18.66
N ALA A 300 -25.17 -21.15 18.07
CA ALA A 300 -24.71 -21.15 16.68
C ALA A 300 -23.20 -21.36 16.69
N ILE A 301 -22.74 -22.59 16.53
CA ILE A 301 -21.35 -23.00 16.55
C ILE A 301 -20.99 -23.75 15.27
N SER A 302 -19.69 -23.81 14.94
CA SER A 302 -19.15 -24.69 13.89
C SER A 302 -18.63 -25.99 14.53
N LEU A 303 -19.09 -27.14 14.04
CA LEU A 303 -18.56 -28.44 14.45
C LEU A 303 -17.82 -29.06 13.27
N ILE A 304 -16.50 -29.21 13.39
CA ILE A 304 -15.61 -29.62 12.31
C ILE A 304 -14.86 -30.90 12.73
N GLY A 305 -14.96 -31.94 11.93
CA GLY A 305 -14.16 -33.16 12.09
C GLY A 305 -12.92 -33.11 11.20
N GLU A 306 -11.77 -33.45 11.73
CA GLU A 306 -10.57 -33.66 10.94
C GLU A 306 -10.70 -34.92 10.09
N SER A 307 -10.25 -34.86 8.81
CA SER A 307 -10.22 -36.01 7.91
C SER A 307 -9.15 -37.03 8.36
N ARG A 308 -9.46 -38.33 8.19
CA ARG A 308 -8.50 -39.44 8.41
C ARG A 308 -7.42 -39.47 7.36
#